data_477117b7c00a9811dadd7e55021a6dd6
#
_entry.id   477117b7c00a9811dadd7e55021a6dd6
#
_cell.length_a   1.000
_cell.length_b   1.000
_cell.length_c   1.000
_cell.angle_alpha   90.00
_cell.angle_beta   90.00
_cell.angle_gamma   90.00
#
_symmetry.space_group_name_H-M   'P 1'
#
loop_
_entity.id
_entity.type
_entity.pdbx_description
1 polymer ?
#
loop_
_entity_poly.entity_id
_entity_poly.type
_entity_poly.pdbx_seq_one_letter_code
_entity_poly.pdbx_strand_id
1 'polypeptide(L)'
;SDVCSSDLNYYGIMIDISHPSKEAIKQMIELSKAPVIASHSSARALRDHPRNLDDEQLNWVKENGGVVQTTALGAFLTDRKDPPPNMDDFMDHIDYMVGKIGIDHVGISSDFDGGGGIVGWKDASETMNVTAALKERGYSESEIEKLWGGNLLRVLDQVQEIAAKMQAGEL
;
A
#
# COMPACT_ATOMS: atom_id res chain seq x y z
N SER A 1 11.72 -19.33 -4.26
CA SER A 1 11.15 -18.46 -3.24
C SER A 1 12.23 -17.89 -2.32
N ASP A 2 12.98 -18.68 -1.55
CA ASP A 2 14.01 -18.17 -0.61
C ASP A 2 15.10 -17.36 -1.30
N VAL A 3 15.54 -17.82 -2.49
CA VAL A 3 16.57 -17.15 -3.31
C VAL A 3 16.10 -15.75 -3.73
N CYS A 4 14.87 -15.61 -4.25
CA CYS A 4 14.39 -14.32 -4.74
C CYS A 4 14.28 -13.27 -3.62
N SER A 5 13.69 -13.61 -2.46
CA SER A 5 13.55 -12.66 -1.35
C SER A 5 14.90 -12.28 -0.76
N SER A 6 15.83 -13.23 -0.63
CA SER A 6 17.19 -13.00 -0.18
C SER A 6 17.96 -12.08 -1.14
N ASP A 7 17.87 -12.32 -2.44
CA ASP A 7 18.56 -11.50 -3.45
C ASP A 7 17.99 -10.08 -3.49
N LEU A 8 16.66 -9.90 -3.45
CA LEU A 8 16.04 -8.58 -3.44
C LEU A 8 16.46 -7.80 -2.19
N ASN A 9 16.44 -8.41 -1.01
CA ASN A 9 16.92 -7.76 0.21
C ASN A 9 18.42 -7.39 0.11
N TYR A 10 19.26 -8.29 -0.44
CA TYR A 10 20.70 -8.04 -0.60
C TYR A 10 20.99 -6.85 -1.53
N TYR A 11 20.20 -6.69 -2.61
CA TYR A 11 20.34 -5.58 -3.55
C TYR A 11 19.59 -4.30 -3.16
N GLY A 12 18.88 -4.29 -2.03
CA GLY A 12 18.13 -3.11 -1.58
C GLY A 12 16.89 -2.82 -2.43
N ILE A 13 16.24 -3.88 -2.94
CA ILE A 13 15.03 -3.80 -3.76
C ILE A 13 13.82 -4.15 -2.92
N MET A 14 12.81 -3.26 -2.88
CA MET A 14 11.56 -3.50 -2.17
C MET A 14 10.80 -4.69 -2.77
N ILE A 15 10.29 -5.56 -1.91
CA ILE A 15 9.43 -6.69 -2.29
C ILE A 15 7.99 -6.20 -2.37
N ASP A 16 7.36 -6.30 -3.55
CA ASP A 16 5.97 -5.93 -3.77
C ASP A 16 5.05 -7.16 -3.68
N ILE A 17 4.04 -7.08 -2.81
CA ILE A 17 3.08 -8.15 -2.54
C ILE A 17 1.69 -7.89 -3.17
N SER A 18 1.56 -6.95 -4.11
CA SER A 18 0.26 -6.60 -4.70
C SER A 18 -0.37 -7.69 -5.55
N HIS A 19 0.42 -8.56 -6.19
CA HIS A 19 -0.07 -9.57 -7.15
C HIS A 19 -0.08 -11.03 -6.67
N PRO A 20 0.77 -11.47 -5.74
CA PRO A 20 0.84 -12.85 -5.30
C PRO A 20 -0.43 -13.36 -4.60
N SER A 21 -0.59 -14.68 -4.51
CA SER A 21 -1.63 -15.29 -3.67
C SER A 21 -1.39 -15.03 -2.19
N LYS A 22 -2.42 -15.19 -1.36
CA LYS A 22 -2.31 -14.99 0.09
C LYS A 22 -1.20 -15.85 0.71
N GLU A 23 -1.08 -17.10 0.29
CA GLU A 23 -0.05 -18.05 0.76
C GLU A 23 1.35 -17.60 0.35
N ALA A 24 1.49 -17.09 -0.87
CA ALA A 24 2.77 -16.56 -1.35
C ALA A 24 3.14 -15.26 -0.61
N ILE A 25 2.18 -14.36 -0.35
CA ILE A 25 2.39 -13.16 0.46
C ILE A 25 2.92 -13.53 1.85
N LYS A 26 2.31 -14.53 2.51
CA LYS A 26 2.76 -14.99 3.82
C LYS A 26 4.22 -15.45 3.79
N GLN A 27 4.57 -16.30 2.83
CA GLN A 27 5.96 -16.77 2.66
C GLN A 27 6.93 -15.62 2.35
N MET A 28 6.54 -14.67 1.50
CA MET A 28 7.38 -13.51 1.16
C MET A 28 7.69 -12.66 2.40
N ILE A 29 6.69 -12.43 3.26
CA ILE A 29 6.86 -11.69 4.51
C ILE A 29 7.72 -12.46 5.51
N GLU A 30 7.49 -13.77 5.67
CA GLU A 30 8.26 -14.63 6.59
C GLU A 30 9.74 -14.75 6.19
N LEU A 31 10.04 -14.71 4.90
CA LEU A 31 11.40 -14.84 4.36
C LEU A 31 12.13 -13.50 4.24
N SER A 32 11.40 -12.41 4.10
CA SER A 32 12.01 -11.08 3.95
C SER A 32 12.68 -10.63 5.24
N LYS A 33 13.90 -10.13 5.11
CA LYS A 33 14.62 -9.45 6.20
C LYS A 33 14.25 -7.97 6.32
N ALA A 34 13.57 -7.44 5.29
CA ALA A 34 13.20 -6.05 5.17
C ALA A 34 11.66 -5.90 5.09
N PRO A 35 11.12 -4.72 5.40
CA PRO A 35 9.72 -4.43 5.20
C PRO A 35 9.31 -4.59 3.74
N VAL A 36 8.07 -5.08 3.52
CA VAL A 36 7.48 -5.25 2.19
C VAL A 36 6.54 -4.10 1.84
N ILE A 37 6.17 -3.98 0.56
CA ILE A 37 5.14 -3.06 0.10
C ILE A 37 4.02 -3.81 -0.61
N ALA A 38 2.79 -3.31 -0.48
CA ALA A 38 1.74 -3.52 -1.47
C ALA A 38 1.60 -2.22 -2.26
N SER A 39 2.16 -2.16 -3.45
CA SER A 39 2.22 -0.92 -4.25
C SER A 39 0.85 -0.44 -4.73
N HIS A 40 -0.14 -1.33 -4.82
CA HIS A 40 -1.51 -1.02 -5.26
C HIS A 40 -2.49 -2.12 -4.81
N SER A 41 -3.08 -1.95 -3.63
CA SER A 41 -4.11 -2.85 -3.07
C SER A 41 -5.06 -2.05 -2.19
N SER A 42 -6.27 -2.58 -1.99
CA SER A 42 -7.29 -1.95 -1.13
C SER A 42 -7.78 -2.94 -0.07
N ALA A 43 -8.76 -2.55 0.76
CA ALA A 43 -9.25 -3.37 1.86
C ALA A 43 -10.35 -4.35 1.38
N ARG A 44 -10.15 -5.65 1.57
CA ARG A 44 -11.13 -6.68 1.20
C ARG A 44 -12.42 -6.58 2.04
N ALA A 45 -12.34 -6.10 3.26
CA ALA A 45 -13.50 -5.92 4.14
C ALA A 45 -14.54 -4.96 3.57
N LEU A 46 -14.14 -3.95 2.79
CA LEU A 46 -15.05 -3.00 2.14
C LEU A 46 -15.47 -3.47 0.74
N ARG A 47 -14.60 -4.16 0.04
CA ARG A 47 -14.87 -4.73 -1.27
C ARG A 47 -14.21 -6.09 -1.40
N ASP A 48 -15.01 -7.17 -1.41
CA ASP A 48 -14.52 -8.54 -1.61
C ASP A 48 -14.03 -8.73 -3.04
N HIS A 49 -12.76 -8.40 -3.24
CA HIS A 49 -12.05 -8.57 -4.50
C HIS A 49 -10.74 -9.34 -4.24
N PRO A 50 -10.35 -10.32 -5.07
CA PRO A 50 -9.18 -11.17 -4.83
C PRO A 50 -7.85 -10.41 -4.76
N ARG A 51 -7.79 -9.20 -5.32
CA ARG A 51 -6.62 -8.31 -5.28
C ARG A 51 -6.57 -7.42 -4.04
N ASN A 52 -7.67 -7.34 -3.27
CA ASN A 52 -7.71 -6.62 -2.01
C ASN A 52 -7.16 -7.49 -0.88
N LEU A 53 -6.47 -6.85 0.07
CA LEU A 53 -5.92 -7.51 1.24
C LEU A 53 -7.00 -7.67 2.32
N ASP A 54 -7.10 -8.87 2.89
CA ASP A 54 -7.93 -9.10 4.06
C ASP A 54 -7.24 -8.61 5.35
N ASP A 55 -7.99 -8.58 6.44
CA ASP A 55 -7.51 -8.05 7.72
C ASP A 55 -6.28 -8.77 8.27
N GLU A 56 -6.15 -10.07 7.99
CA GLU A 56 -4.99 -10.85 8.40
C GLU A 56 -3.76 -10.43 7.61
N GLN A 57 -3.90 -10.26 6.30
CA GLN A 57 -2.81 -9.77 5.43
C GLN A 57 -2.40 -8.33 5.78
N LEU A 58 -3.36 -7.46 6.09
CA LEU A 58 -3.09 -6.10 6.57
C LEU A 58 -2.25 -6.13 7.86
N ASN A 59 -2.60 -6.99 8.81
CA ASN A 59 -1.83 -7.15 10.04
C ASN A 59 -0.42 -7.69 9.79
N TRP A 60 -0.23 -8.64 8.85
CA TRP A 60 1.11 -9.11 8.49
C TRP A 60 2.00 -7.98 7.96
N VAL A 61 1.44 -7.09 7.11
CA VAL A 61 2.19 -5.92 6.62
C VAL A 61 2.58 -4.99 7.76
N LYS A 62 1.64 -4.70 8.67
CA LYS A 62 1.92 -3.90 9.87
C LYS A 62 3.05 -4.50 10.71
N GLU A 63 2.98 -5.80 11.04
CA GLU A 63 3.95 -6.50 11.89
C GLU A 63 5.34 -6.56 11.23
N ASN A 64 5.38 -6.65 9.90
CA ASN A 64 6.62 -6.59 9.11
C ASN A 64 7.21 -5.16 9.01
N GLY A 65 6.45 -4.11 9.39
CA GLY A 65 6.86 -2.72 9.23
C GLY A 65 6.63 -2.13 7.84
N GLY A 66 5.91 -2.86 6.99
CA GLY A 66 5.63 -2.49 5.60
C GLY A 66 4.59 -1.40 5.41
N VAL A 67 4.18 -1.21 4.15
CA VAL A 67 3.16 -0.23 3.75
C VAL A 67 2.23 -0.80 2.67
N VAL A 68 0.93 -0.49 2.79
CA VAL A 68 -0.09 -0.76 1.77
C VAL A 68 -0.50 0.56 1.13
N GLN A 69 -0.27 0.71 -0.18
CA GLN A 69 -0.75 1.87 -0.93
C GLN A 69 -2.15 1.58 -1.47
N THR A 70 -3.14 2.30 -0.92
CA THR A 70 -4.53 2.22 -1.35
C THR A 70 -4.64 2.62 -2.80
N THR A 71 -5.23 1.76 -3.64
CA THR A 71 -5.31 2.03 -5.07
C THR A 71 -6.65 2.63 -5.48
N ALA A 72 -6.61 3.63 -6.37
CA ALA A 72 -7.79 4.27 -6.96
C ALA A 72 -8.33 3.50 -8.18
N LEU A 73 -8.28 2.16 -8.17
CA LEU A 73 -8.92 1.32 -9.18
C LEU A 73 -10.36 1.01 -8.76
N GLY A 74 -11.33 1.56 -9.49
CA GLY A 74 -12.75 1.51 -9.11
C GLY A 74 -13.29 0.12 -8.80
N ALA A 75 -12.83 -0.93 -9.51
CA ALA A 75 -13.23 -2.32 -9.26
C ALA A 75 -12.75 -2.86 -7.89
N PHE A 76 -11.71 -2.26 -7.28
CA PHE A 76 -11.20 -2.62 -5.97
C PHE A 76 -11.87 -1.84 -4.85
N LEU A 77 -12.53 -0.72 -5.17
CA LEU A 77 -13.18 0.14 -4.19
C LEU A 77 -14.64 -0.24 -3.94
N THR A 78 -15.37 -0.54 -5.02
CA THR A 78 -16.80 -0.84 -4.92
C THR A 78 -17.29 -1.72 -6.09
N ASP A 79 -18.39 -2.44 -5.91
CA ASP A 79 -19.13 -3.11 -7.00
C ASP A 79 -20.28 -2.25 -7.55
N ARG A 80 -20.52 -1.09 -6.91
CA ARG A 80 -21.50 -0.11 -7.36
C ARG A 80 -21.10 0.46 -8.73
N LYS A 81 -22.06 0.54 -9.64
CA LYS A 81 -21.85 1.09 -10.98
C LYS A 81 -22.49 2.48 -11.16
N ASP A 82 -23.52 2.76 -10.40
CA ASP A 82 -24.25 4.02 -10.42
C ASP A 82 -24.59 4.47 -8.98
N PRO A 83 -24.09 5.61 -8.55
CA PRO A 83 -23.02 6.41 -9.19
C PRO A 83 -21.70 5.63 -9.30
N PRO A 84 -20.84 5.99 -10.29
CA PRO A 84 -19.57 5.31 -10.48
C PRO A 84 -18.63 5.49 -9.27
N PRO A 85 -17.57 4.67 -9.15
CA PRO A 85 -16.56 4.82 -8.08
C PRO A 85 -16.01 6.25 -8.03
N ASN A 86 -15.88 6.78 -6.84
CA ASN A 86 -15.54 8.18 -6.60
C ASN A 86 -14.57 8.36 -5.43
N MET A 87 -14.26 9.63 -5.12
CA MET A 87 -13.32 10.00 -4.06
C MET A 87 -13.75 9.48 -2.68
N ASP A 88 -15.05 9.48 -2.36
CA ASP A 88 -15.51 8.97 -1.06
C ASP A 88 -15.23 7.47 -0.90
N ASP A 89 -15.47 6.67 -1.94
CA ASP A 89 -15.13 5.24 -1.92
C ASP A 89 -13.63 5.04 -1.65
N PHE A 90 -12.78 5.87 -2.27
CA PHE A 90 -11.34 5.80 -2.06
C PHE A 90 -10.92 6.21 -0.64
N MET A 91 -11.48 7.29 -0.12
CA MET A 91 -11.24 7.74 1.25
C MET A 91 -11.70 6.70 2.28
N ASP A 92 -12.83 6.04 2.08
CA ASP A 92 -13.33 5.00 2.98
C ASP A 92 -12.33 3.84 3.12
N HIS A 93 -11.66 3.45 2.02
CA HIS A 93 -10.61 2.43 2.07
C HIS A 93 -9.38 2.91 2.83
N ILE A 94 -8.96 4.17 2.66
CA ILE A 94 -7.87 4.77 3.43
C ILE A 94 -8.22 4.78 4.91
N ASP A 95 -9.39 5.32 5.27
CA ASP A 95 -9.86 5.41 6.66
C ASP A 95 -9.91 4.03 7.33
N TYR A 96 -10.44 3.03 6.61
CA TYR A 96 -10.49 1.66 7.11
C TYR A 96 -9.09 1.12 7.41
N MET A 97 -8.17 1.23 6.45
CA MET A 97 -6.82 0.70 6.63
C MET A 97 -6.04 1.46 7.70
N VAL A 98 -6.17 2.80 7.76
CA VAL A 98 -5.56 3.60 8.84
C VAL A 98 -6.10 3.18 10.20
N GLY A 99 -7.41 2.98 10.33
CA GLY A 99 -8.02 2.49 11.56
C GLY A 99 -7.57 1.08 11.96
N LYS A 100 -7.24 0.23 10.97
CA LYS A 100 -6.87 -1.17 11.19
C LYS A 100 -5.39 -1.36 11.50
N ILE A 101 -4.51 -0.76 10.72
CA ILE A 101 -3.06 -0.99 10.80
C ILE A 101 -2.25 0.25 11.20
N GLY A 102 -2.89 1.40 11.29
CA GLY A 102 -2.27 2.66 11.67
C GLY A 102 -1.73 3.46 10.49
N ILE A 103 -1.62 4.78 10.69
CA ILE A 103 -1.22 5.75 9.67
C ILE A 103 0.16 5.46 9.05
N ASP A 104 1.08 4.86 9.80
CA ASP A 104 2.45 4.60 9.37
C ASP A 104 2.57 3.44 8.35
N HIS A 105 1.47 2.72 8.11
CA HIS A 105 1.44 1.54 7.24
C HIS A 105 0.52 1.72 6.03
N VAL A 106 0.01 2.93 5.79
CA VAL A 106 -0.90 3.22 4.67
C VAL A 106 -0.30 4.27 3.76
N GLY A 107 -0.55 4.14 2.46
CA GLY A 107 -0.15 5.10 1.43
C GLY A 107 -1.19 5.21 0.33
N ILE A 108 -0.85 5.95 -0.71
CA ILE A 108 -1.73 6.31 -1.84
C ILE A 108 -1.14 5.79 -3.15
N SER A 109 -1.97 5.16 -3.97
CA SER A 109 -1.64 4.75 -5.34
C SER A 109 -2.79 5.09 -6.29
N SER A 110 -2.45 5.61 -7.47
CA SER A 110 -3.43 5.89 -8.52
C SER A 110 -3.71 4.68 -9.41
N ASP A 111 -2.68 3.92 -9.71
CA ASP A 111 -2.69 2.83 -10.71
C ASP A 111 -3.20 3.27 -12.11
N PHE A 112 -2.91 4.52 -12.51
CA PHE A 112 -3.46 5.11 -13.74
C PHE A 112 -3.18 4.29 -15.00
N ASP A 113 -1.97 3.78 -15.16
CA ASP A 113 -1.60 2.95 -16.33
C ASP A 113 -2.15 1.52 -16.22
N GLY A 114 -2.52 1.05 -15.02
CA GLY A 114 -3.12 -0.24 -14.76
C GLY A 114 -4.66 -0.25 -14.82
N GLY A 115 -5.26 0.88 -15.20
CA GLY A 115 -6.71 1.04 -15.28
C GLY A 115 -7.31 1.79 -14.08
N GLY A 116 -6.49 2.34 -13.23
CA GLY A 116 -6.90 3.23 -12.14
C GLY A 116 -7.48 4.54 -12.64
N GLY A 117 -8.13 5.25 -11.74
CA GLY A 117 -8.83 6.49 -11.99
C GLY A 117 -10.31 6.36 -11.60
N ILE A 118 -10.78 7.33 -10.84
CA ILE A 118 -12.12 7.41 -10.26
C ILE A 118 -12.69 8.80 -10.51
N VAL A 119 -13.98 9.00 -10.26
CA VAL A 119 -14.56 10.35 -10.29
C VAL A 119 -13.91 11.23 -9.23
N GLY A 120 -13.32 12.33 -9.67
CA GLY A 120 -12.58 13.27 -8.83
C GLY A 120 -11.07 13.04 -8.80
N TRP A 121 -10.57 11.92 -9.34
CA TRP A 121 -9.13 11.67 -9.55
C TRP A 121 -8.90 10.75 -10.74
N LYS A 122 -9.01 11.28 -11.94
CA LYS A 122 -8.89 10.54 -13.20
C LYS A 122 -7.47 10.47 -13.74
N ASP A 123 -6.67 11.47 -13.42
CA ASP A 123 -5.28 11.61 -13.86
C ASP A 123 -4.47 12.50 -12.91
N ALA A 124 -3.20 12.68 -13.20
CA ALA A 124 -2.28 13.45 -12.36
C ALA A 124 -2.67 14.92 -12.16
N SER A 125 -3.44 15.52 -13.09
CA SER A 125 -3.87 16.91 -12.96
C SER A 125 -4.90 17.13 -11.83
N GLU A 126 -5.61 16.06 -11.42
CA GLU A 126 -6.61 16.07 -10.35
C GLU A 126 -6.05 15.62 -8.98
N THR A 127 -4.74 15.38 -8.88
CA THR A 127 -4.09 14.84 -7.65
C THR A 127 -4.34 15.70 -6.41
N MET A 128 -4.47 17.02 -6.55
CA MET A 128 -4.76 17.90 -5.41
C MET A 128 -6.14 17.67 -4.79
N ASN A 129 -7.08 17.04 -5.51
CA ASN A 129 -8.38 16.67 -4.97
C ASN A 129 -8.27 15.63 -3.86
N VAL A 130 -7.32 14.70 -3.98
CA VAL A 130 -7.03 13.70 -2.92
C VAL A 130 -6.57 14.39 -1.65
N THR A 131 -5.65 15.36 -1.77
CA THR A 131 -5.19 16.15 -0.61
C THR A 131 -6.34 16.94 0.04
N ALA A 132 -7.24 17.52 -0.77
CA ALA A 132 -8.40 18.21 -0.27
C ALA A 132 -9.35 17.26 0.49
N ALA A 133 -9.64 16.09 -0.09
CA ALA A 133 -10.50 15.07 0.52
C ALA A 133 -9.91 14.55 1.85
N LEU A 134 -8.60 14.33 1.93
CA LEU A 134 -7.93 13.95 3.19
C LEU A 134 -8.10 15.02 4.27
N LYS A 135 -7.94 16.30 3.92
CA LYS A 135 -8.19 17.42 4.85
C LYS A 135 -9.64 17.47 5.33
N GLU A 136 -10.59 17.24 4.44
CA GLU A 136 -12.02 17.16 4.77
C GLU A 136 -12.34 15.99 5.72
N ARG A 137 -11.62 14.87 5.61
CA ARG A 137 -11.70 13.71 6.53
C ARG A 137 -10.98 13.96 7.86
N GLY A 138 -10.29 15.09 8.03
CA GLY A 138 -9.65 15.52 9.28
C GLY A 138 -8.20 15.03 9.45
N TYR A 139 -7.56 14.54 8.41
CA TYR A 139 -6.13 14.21 8.45
C TYR A 139 -5.29 15.49 8.62
N SER A 140 -4.33 15.44 9.54
CA SER A 140 -3.35 16.50 9.72
C SER A 140 -2.36 16.57 8.56
N GLU A 141 -1.65 17.68 8.41
CA GLU A 141 -0.63 17.82 7.36
C GLU A 141 0.46 16.75 7.46
N SER A 142 0.88 16.40 8.67
CA SER A 142 1.87 15.35 8.90
C SER A 142 1.37 13.94 8.53
N GLU A 143 0.09 13.64 8.72
CA GLU A 143 -0.51 12.39 8.29
C GLU A 143 -0.66 12.33 6.76
N ILE A 144 -1.04 13.44 6.14
CA ILE A 144 -1.13 13.55 4.67
C ILE A 144 0.26 13.36 4.04
N GLU A 145 1.31 13.93 4.63
CA GLU A 145 2.69 13.72 4.18
C GLU A 145 3.10 12.24 4.24
N LYS A 146 2.75 11.54 5.33
CA LYS A 146 2.97 10.09 5.46
C LYS A 146 2.25 9.31 4.36
N LEU A 147 0.97 9.58 4.13
CA LEU A 147 0.15 8.90 3.13
C LEU A 147 0.68 9.13 1.71
N TRP A 148 1.12 10.34 1.35
CA TRP A 148 1.61 10.66 0.01
C TRP A 148 2.94 10.03 -0.35
N GLY A 149 3.81 9.79 0.62
CA GLY A 149 5.11 9.18 0.28
C GLY A 149 6.01 8.95 1.48
N GLY A 150 5.80 9.63 2.61
CA GLY A 150 6.65 9.50 3.79
C GLY A 150 6.79 8.05 4.25
N ASN A 151 5.68 7.28 4.27
CA ASN A 151 5.71 5.87 4.65
C ASN A 151 6.46 4.99 3.64
N LEU A 152 6.29 5.24 2.34
CA LEU A 152 6.99 4.49 1.30
C LEU A 152 8.50 4.76 1.34
N LEU A 153 8.89 6.03 1.49
CA LEU A 153 10.30 6.43 1.62
C LEU A 153 10.95 5.82 2.87
N ARG A 154 10.24 5.80 4.00
CA ARG A 154 10.69 5.09 5.21
C ARG A 154 10.98 3.62 4.93
N VAL A 155 10.09 2.92 4.20
CA VAL A 155 10.32 1.52 3.83
C VAL A 155 11.53 1.38 2.92
N LEU A 156 11.69 2.26 1.93
CA LEU A 156 12.86 2.26 1.05
C LEU A 156 14.17 2.43 1.84
N ASP A 157 14.22 3.40 2.77
CA ASP A 157 15.39 3.63 3.61
C ASP A 157 15.75 2.38 4.44
N GLN A 158 14.73 1.73 5.05
CA GLN A 158 14.93 0.50 5.81
C GLN A 158 15.42 -0.67 4.94
N VAL A 159 14.88 -0.81 3.73
CA VAL A 159 15.32 -1.84 2.77
C VAL A 159 16.79 -1.62 2.38
N GLN A 160 17.19 -0.37 2.13
CA GLN A 160 18.58 -0.03 1.80
C GLN A 160 19.53 -0.23 2.98
N GLU A 161 19.11 0.12 4.20
CA GLU A 161 19.91 -0.13 5.42
C GLU A 161 20.15 -1.64 5.64
N ILE A 162 19.11 -2.46 5.46
CA ILE A 162 19.23 -3.91 5.57
C ILE A 162 20.15 -4.48 4.49
N ALA A 163 20.04 -3.99 3.25
CA ALA A 163 20.95 -4.39 2.17
C ALA A 163 22.41 -4.10 2.52
N ALA A 164 22.69 -2.92 3.04
CA ALA A 164 24.05 -2.55 3.46
C ALA A 164 24.59 -3.50 4.54
N LYS A 165 23.77 -3.86 5.54
CA LYS A 165 24.16 -4.82 6.60
C LYS A 165 24.39 -6.24 6.03
N MET A 166 23.53 -6.70 5.13
CA MET A 166 23.71 -8.01 4.47
C MET A 166 24.99 -8.04 3.62
N GLN A 167 25.29 -6.98 2.88
CA GLN A 167 26.50 -6.87 2.06
C GLN A 167 27.77 -6.79 2.93
N ALA A 168 27.67 -6.24 4.14
CA ALA A 168 28.76 -6.21 5.11
C ALA A 168 28.94 -7.55 5.87
N GLY A 169 28.04 -8.52 5.70
CA GLY A 169 28.04 -9.80 6.42
C GLY A 169 27.60 -9.68 7.89
N GLU A 170 26.78 -8.67 8.20
CA GLU A 170 26.27 -8.41 9.56
C GLU A 170 24.88 -9.04 9.79
N LEU A 171 24.20 -9.53 8.72
CA LEU A 171 22.89 -10.19 8.72
C LEU A 171 22.90 -11.45 7.87
#